data_d76de512c658a016dabb05f0ac1407b8
#
_entry.id   d76de512c658a016dabb05f0ac1407b8
#
_cell.length_a   1.000
_cell.length_b   1.000
_cell.length_c   1.000
_cell.angle_alpha   90.00
_cell.angle_beta   90.00
_cell.angle_gamma   90.00
#
_symmetry.space_group_name_H-M   'P 1'
#
loop_
_entity.id
_entity.type
_entity.pdbx_description
1 polymer ?
#
loop_
_entity_poly.entity_id
_entity_poly.type
_entity_poly.pdbx_seq_one_letter_code
_entity_poly.pdbx_strand_id
1 'polypeptide(L)'
;MPKATYFRLPAEKRHRLMDAAVQEFTRAPFAKASVSNIIQTAGIPRGSFYQYFEDKQDIFFFMLQDLGKDLGKGLLEHLETAHGDLIAGLRDFMDDLLDQVVTGTHADLFRNVFVYMDYHSAARTMYGDAKPDHHDKKKLAMSKLLPLIDHDKITIDNDHDIIMLIRVAFTWFMQVLAGYYSAKNTDHEVPIDDVKTSVATVLDWLEHGVAK
;
A
#
# COMPACT_ATOMS: atom_id res chain seq x y z
N MET A 1 3.59 -11.72 -11.94
CA MET A 1 3.73 -10.46 -12.74
C MET A 1 3.01 -10.64 -14.05
N PRO A 2 2.26 -9.63 -14.53
CA PRO A 2 1.54 -9.73 -15.78
C PRO A 2 2.46 -10.08 -16.95
N LYS A 3 1.95 -10.87 -17.87
CA LYS A 3 2.67 -11.23 -19.10
C LYS A 3 2.72 -10.03 -20.06
N ALA A 4 3.68 -10.02 -20.98
CA ALA A 4 3.85 -8.93 -21.97
C ALA A 4 2.57 -8.63 -22.78
N THR A 5 1.70 -9.62 -22.94
CA THR A 5 0.40 -9.51 -23.61
C THR A 5 -0.56 -8.57 -22.89
N TYR A 6 -0.53 -8.50 -21.55
CA TYR A 6 -1.33 -7.56 -20.76
C TYR A 6 -0.99 -6.10 -21.12
N PHE A 7 0.28 -5.77 -21.21
CA PHE A 7 0.73 -4.40 -21.49
C PHE A 7 0.42 -3.93 -22.91
N ARG A 8 0.13 -4.89 -23.82
CA ARG A 8 -0.31 -4.60 -25.19
C ARG A 8 -1.82 -4.36 -25.33
N LEU A 9 -2.59 -4.59 -24.28
CA LEU A 9 -4.02 -4.31 -24.26
C LEU A 9 -4.27 -2.80 -24.36
N PRO A 10 -5.36 -2.37 -25.03
CA PRO A 10 -5.86 -1.01 -24.91
C PRO A 10 -6.08 -0.62 -23.44
N ALA A 11 -5.81 0.64 -23.11
CA ALA A 11 -5.91 1.16 -21.74
C ALA A 11 -7.27 0.84 -21.10
N GLU A 12 -8.36 1.05 -21.83
CA GLU A 12 -9.73 0.75 -21.40
C GLU A 12 -9.92 -0.72 -20.97
N LYS A 13 -9.36 -1.66 -21.73
CA LYS A 13 -9.45 -3.09 -21.37
C LYS A 13 -8.62 -3.44 -20.14
N ARG A 14 -7.47 -2.78 -19.98
CA ARG A 14 -6.65 -2.94 -18.76
C ARG A 14 -7.39 -2.42 -17.54
N HIS A 15 -7.98 -1.21 -17.62
CA HIS A 15 -8.76 -0.64 -16.52
C HIS A 15 -9.92 -1.55 -16.15
N ARG A 16 -10.77 -1.96 -17.10
CA ARG A 16 -11.88 -2.87 -16.81
C ARG A 16 -11.46 -4.17 -16.13
N LEU A 17 -10.32 -4.73 -16.53
CA LEU A 17 -9.82 -5.96 -15.91
C LEU A 17 -9.32 -5.70 -14.48
N MET A 18 -8.67 -4.58 -14.23
CA MET A 18 -8.23 -4.19 -12.90
C MET A 18 -9.40 -3.81 -11.99
N ASP A 19 -10.39 -3.06 -12.48
CA ASP A 19 -11.61 -2.73 -11.75
C ASP A 19 -12.39 -3.98 -11.36
N ALA A 20 -12.48 -4.95 -12.27
CA ALA A 20 -13.10 -6.26 -11.99
C ALA A 20 -12.33 -7.04 -10.91
N ALA A 21 -11.01 -6.96 -10.89
CA ALA A 21 -10.18 -7.57 -9.86
C ALA A 21 -10.39 -6.88 -8.50
N VAL A 22 -10.36 -5.54 -8.46
CA VAL A 22 -10.65 -4.75 -7.26
C VAL A 22 -12.02 -5.11 -6.71
N GLN A 23 -13.06 -5.12 -7.56
CA GLN A 23 -14.42 -5.49 -7.16
C GLN A 23 -14.51 -6.89 -6.56
N GLU A 24 -13.88 -7.88 -7.15
CA GLU A 24 -13.90 -9.25 -6.64
C GLU A 24 -13.14 -9.40 -5.32
N PHE A 25 -11.95 -8.79 -5.18
CA PHE A 25 -11.18 -8.85 -3.95
C PHE A 25 -11.75 -7.96 -2.83
N THR A 26 -12.53 -6.95 -3.16
CA THR A 26 -13.37 -6.21 -2.20
C THR A 26 -14.52 -7.06 -1.70
N ARG A 27 -15.20 -7.78 -2.62
CA ARG A 27 -16.35 -8.63 -2.29
C ARG A 27 -15.98 -9.85 -1.43
N ALA A 28 -14.81 -10.44 -1.66
CA ALA A 28 -14.42 -11.70 -1.03
C ALA A 28 -12.91 -11.73 -0.67
N PRO A 29 -12.57 -12.34 0.47
CA PRO A 29 -11.18 -12.61 0.82
C PRO A 29 -10.47 -13.40 -0.28
N PHE A 30 -9.14 -13.26 -0.37
CA PHE A 30 -8.33 -13.91 -1.41
C PHE A 30 -8.65 -15.39 -1.58
N ALA A 31 -8.80 -16.16 -0.48
CA ALA A 31 -9.09 -17.59 -0.56
C ALA A 31 -10.41 -17.90 -1.29
N LYS A 32 -11.45 -17.06 -1.10
CA LYS A 32 -12.79 -17.22 -1.67
C LYS A 32 -13.00 -16.47 -2.99
N ALA A 33 -12.11 -15.57 -3.36
CA ALA A 33 -12.18 -14.83 -4.61
C ALA A 33 -12.00 -15.73 -5.83
N SER A 34 -12.72 -15.44 -6.92
CA SER A 34 -12.83 -16.29 -8.11
C SER A 34 -12.36 -15.59 -9.38
N VAL A 35 -11.41 -16.20 -10.08
CA VAL A 35 -11.00 -15.76 -11.43
C VAL A 35 -12.21 -15.75 -12.40
N SER A 36 -13.16 -16.65 -12.23
CA SER A 36 -14.37 -16.70 -13.07
C SER A 36 -15.22 -15.42 -12.90
N ASN A 37 -15.36 -14.91 -11.68
CA ASN A 37 -16.08 -13.66 -11.43
C ASN A 37 -15.33 -12.47 -12.06
N ILE A 38 -14.02 -12.41 -11.89
CA ILE A 38 -13.18 -11.37 -12.52
C ILE A 38 -13.37 -11.36 -14.05
N ILE A 39 -13.31 -12.54 -14.67
CA ILE A 39 -13.49 -12.71 -16.12
C ILE A 39 -14.88 -12.23 -16.56
N GLN A 40 -15.91 -12.64 -15.83
CA GLN A 40 -17.30 -12.27 -16.12
C GLN A 40 -17.51 -10.76 -16.00
N THR A 41 -17.05 -10.16 -14.92
CA THR A 41 -17.15 -8.71 -14.67
C THR A 41 -16.36 -7.90 -15.69
N ALA A 42 -15.15 -8.34 -16.03
CA ALA A 42 -14.31 -7.68 -17.04
C ALA A 42 -14.83 -7.87 -18.49
N GLY A 43 -15.76 -8.80 -18.72
CA GLY A 43 -16.29 -9.10 -20.05
C GLY A 43 -15.23 -9.67 -21.00
N ILE A 44 -14.32 -10.52 -20.51
CA ILE A 44 -13.27 -11.15 -21.31
C ILE A 44 -13.46 -12.67 -21.39
N PRO A 45 -13.00 -13.32 -22.48
CA PRO A 45 -12.98 -14.78 -22.56
C PRO A 45 -12.04 -15.38 -21.52
N ARG A 46 -12.41 -16.55 -20.97
CA ARG A 46 -11.59 -17.25 -19.96
C ARG A 46 -10.15 -17.50 -20.42
N GLY A 47 -9.94 -17.90 -21.65
CA GLY A 47 -8.61 -18.11 -22.23
C GLY A 47 -7.75 -16.86 -22.27
N SER A 48 -8.38 -15.67 -22.41
CA SER A 48 -7.66 -14.40 -22.44
C SER A 48 -7.07 -14.05 -21.07
N PHE A 49 -7.73 -14.39 -19.96
CA PHE A 49 -7.18 -14.15 -18.63
C PHE A 49 -5.80 -14.80 -18.48
N TYR A 50 -5.66 -16.05 -18.86
CA TYR A 50 -4.39 -16.81 -18.74
C TYR A 50 -3.33 -16.38 -19.77
N GLN A 51 -3.70 -15.57 -20.77
CA GLN A 51 -2.73 -14.88 -21.63
C GLN A 51 -2.12 -13.66 -20.94
N TYR A 52 -2.79 -13.09 -19.91
CA TYR A 52 -2.38 -11.88 -19.21
C TYR A 52 -1.74 -12.18 -17.85
N PHE A 53 -2.32 -13.08 -17.09
CA PHE A 53 -1.90 -13.48 -15.74
C PHE A 53 -1.72 -15.00 -15.67
N GLU A 54 -0.81 -15.43 -14.81
CA GLU A 54 -0.57 -16.85 -14.61
C GLU A 54 -1.71 -17.48 -13.81
N ASP A 55 -2.10 -16.82 -12.73
CA ASP A 55 -3.14 -17.28 -11.80
C ASP A 55 -3.82 -16.09 -11.07
N LYS A 56 -4.66 -16.43 -10.09
CA LYS A 56 -5.34 -15.45 -9.21
C LYS A 56 -4.35 -14.65 -8.37
N GLN A 57 -3.27 -15.27 -7.95
CA GLN A 57 -2.25 -14.63 -7.12
C GLN A 57 -1.50 -13.56 -7.92
N ASP A 58 -1.24 -13.81 -9.18
CA ASP A 58 -0.52 -12.90 -10.06
C ASP A 58 -1.30 -11.59 -10.28
N ILE A 59 -2.60 -11.66 -10.59
CA ILE A 59 -3.43 -10.45 -10.74
C ILE A 59 -3.64 -9.73 -9.39
N PHE A 60 -3.77 -10.47 -8.29
CA PHE A 60 -3.93 -9.90 -6.96
C PHE A 60 -2.71 -9.05 -6.56
N PHE A 61 -1.51 -9.58 -6.70
CA PHE A 61 -0.29 -8.85 -6.37
C PHE A 61 -0.03 -7.68 -7.33
N PHE A 62 -0.39 -7.83 -8.59
CA PHE A 62 -0.29 -6.72 -9.53
C PHE A 62 -1.25 -5.57 -9.16
N MET A 63 -2.48 -5.89 -8.78
CA MET A 63 -3.46 -4.93 -8.27
C MET A 63 -2.93 -4.18 -7.02
N LEU A 64 -2.38 -4.91 -6.05
CA LEU A 64 -1.78 -4.29 -4.85
C LEU A 64 -0.60 -3.37 -5.19
N GLN A 65 0.21 -3.74 -6.17
CA GLN A 65 1.29 -2.89 -6.63
C GLN A 65 0.79 -1.61 -7.30
N ASP A 66 -0.32 -1.68 -8.00
CA ASP A 66 -0.91 -0.52 -8.66
C ASP A 66 -1.49 0.46 -7.63
N LEU A 67 -2.20 -0.05 -6.64
CA LEU A 67 -2.61 0.74 -5.46
C LEU A 67 -1.41 1.36 -4.73
N GLY A 68 -0.33 0.61 -4.55
CA GLY A 68 0.89 1.11 -3.91
C GLY A 68 1.58 2.26 -4.65
N LYS A 69 1.38 2.41 -5.97
CA LYS A 69 1.90 3.57 -6.70
C LYS A 69 1.16 4.86 -6.34
N ASP A 70 -0.14 4.77 -6.13
CA ASP A 70 -0.94 5.93 -5.75
C ASP A 70 -0.62 6.36 -4.31
N LEU A 71 -0.32 5.42 -3.42
CA LEU A 71 0.23 5.72 -2.09
C LEU A 71 1.57 6.47 -2.18
N GLY A 72 2.46 6.06 -3.08
CA GLY A 72 3.75 6.75 -3.29
C GLY A 72 3.58 8.18 -3.80
N LYS A 73 2.58 8.46 -4.62
CA LYS A 73 2.26 9.84 -5.05
C LYS A 73 1.69 10.66 -3.89
N GLY A 74 0.78 10.09 -3.12
CA GLY A 74 0.22 10.76 -1.94
C GLY A 74 1.31 11.22 -0.97
N LEU A 75 2.31 10.38 -0.68
CA LEU A 75 3.43 10.79 0.17
C LEU A 75 4.23 11.96 -0.41
N LEU A 76 4.46 11.99 -1.74
CA LEU A 76 5.15 13.12 -2.38
C LEU A 76 4.34 14.41 -2.23
N GLU A 77 3.03 14.36 -2.46
CA GLU A 77 2.12 15.51 -2.36
C GLU A 77 2.08 16.08 -0.93
N HIS A 78 2.01 15.22 0.10
CA HIS A 78 2.06 15.63 1.50
C HIS A 78 3.42 16.22 1.88
N LEU A 79 4.53 15.66 1.38
CA LEU A 79 5.85 16.21 1.64
C LEU A 79 6.06 17.58 0.98
N GLU A 80 5.55 17.80 -0.23
CA GLU A 80 5.53 19.11 -0.89
C GLU A 80 4.71 20.12 -0.08
N THR A 81 3.52 19.72 0.40
CA THR A 81 2.64 20.56 1.24
C THR A 81 3.29 20.92 2.57
N ALA A 82 4.04 19.99 3.17
CA ALA A 82 4.81 20.20 4.39
C ALA A 82 6.13 20.97 4.16
N HIS A 83 6.37 21.48 2.94
CA HIS A 83 7.57 22.21 2.58
C HIS A 83 8.87 21.47 2.94
N GLY A 84 8.90 20.17 2.63
CA GLY A 84 10.05 19.31 2.84
C GLY A 84 10.24 18.79 4.27
N ASP A 85 9.36 19.14 5.20
CA ASP A 85 9.38 18.55 6.54
C ASP A 85 8.92 17.08 6.48
N LEU A 86 9.88 16.17 6.64
CA LEU A 86 9.63 14.74 6.47
C LEU A 86 8.64 14.19 7.50
N ILE A 87 8.77 14.60 8.77
CA ILE A 87 7.91 14.06 9.83
C ILE A 87 6.50 14.62 9.70
N ALA A 88 6.36 15.91 9.43
CA ALA A 88 5.06 16.53 9.17
C ALA A 88 4.39 15.89 7.95
N GLY A 89 5.09 15.73 6.84
CA GLY A 89 4.57 15.09 5.63
C GLY A 89 4.17 13.62 5.85
N LEU A 90 4.94 12.86 6.62
CA LEU A 90 4.58 11.49 7.01
C LEU A 90 3.33 11.44 7.90
N ARG A 91 3.22 12.39 8.85
CA ARG A 91 2.07 12.50 9.76
C ARG A 91 0.78 12.72 8.99
N ASP A 92 0.75 13.75 8.15
CA ASP A 92 -0.42 14.11 7.35
C ASP A 92 -0.78 12.98 6.37
N PHE A 93 0.22 12.41 5.70
CA PHE A 93 0.00 11.28 4.79
C PHE A 93 -0.56 10.04 5.50
N MET A 94 -0.05 9.68 6.67
CA MET A 94 -0.51 8.51 7.41
C MET A 94 -1.91 8.70 7.99
N ASP A 95 -2.27 9.93 8.41
CA ASP A 95 -3.62 10.24 8.87
C ASP A 95 -4.64 10.10 7.72
N ASP A 96 -4.37 10.73 6.58
CA ASP A 96 -5.20 10.62 5.38
C ASP A 96 -5.29 9.17 4.87
N LEU A 97 -4.18 8.44 4.87
CA LEU A 97 -4.16 7.04 4.46
C LEU A 97 -4.98 6.17 5.41
N LEU A 98 -4.93 6.43 6.71
CA LEU A 98 -5.74 5.71 7.71
C LEU A 98 -7.23 5.92 7.44
N ASP A 99 -7.65 7.16 7.19
CA ASP A 99 -9.05 7.46 6.84
C ASP A 99 -9.47 6.76 5.54
N GLN A 100 -8.64 6.77 4.51
CA GLN A 100 -8.94 6.09 3.23
C GLN A 100 -9.04 4.57 3.40
N VAL A 101 -8.15 3.97 4.18
CA VAL A 101 -8.09 2.52 4.39
C VAL A 101 -9.25 2.04 5.26
N VAL A 102 -9.63 2.81 6.29
CA VAL A 102 -10.65 2.39 7.27
C VAL A 102 -12.07 2.76 6.84
N THR A 103 -12.26 3.95 6.26
CA THR A 103 -13.59 4.50 5.94
C THR A 103 -13.80 4.77 4.44
N GLY A 104 -12.73 4.74 3.66
CA GLY A 104 -12.76 5.05 2.24
C GLY A 104 -13.42 3.96 1.38
N THR A 105 -13.55 4.24 0.10
CA THR A 105 -14.21 3.37 -0.90
C THR A 105 -13.60 1.96 -0.98
N HIS A 106 -12.32 1.81 -0.62
CA HIS A 106 -11.59 0.54 -0.66
C HIS A 106 -11.40 -0.10 0.72
N ALA A 107 -12.09 0.38 1.77
CA ALA A 107 -11.93 -0.14 3.13
C ALA A 107 -12.15 -1.67 3.23
N ASP A 108 -13.16 -2.21 2.52
CA ASP A 108 -13.39 -3.65 2.49
C ASP A 108 -12.29 -4.44 1.77
N LEU A 109 -11.68 -3.86 0.73
CA LEU A 109 -10.52 -4.45 0.08
C LEU A 109 -9.34 -4.54 1.05
N PHE A 110 -9.02 -3.44 1.72
CA PHE A 110 -7.93 -3.42 2.70
C PHE A 110 -8.20 -4.36 3.86
N ARG A 111 -9.43 -4.40 4.38
CA ARG A 111 -9.83 -5.41 5.37
C ARG A 111 -9.54 -6.83 4.89
N ASN A 112 -9.94 -7.17 3.67
CA ASN A 112 -9.71 -8.49 3.10
C ASN A 112 -8.22 -8.79 2.90
N VAL A 113 -7.41 -7.77 2.58
CA VAL A 113 -5.96 -7.90 2.48
C VAL A 113 -5.32 -8.15 3.85
N PHE A 114 -5.64 -7.31 4.85
CA PHE A 114 -4.99 -7.38 6.16
C PHE A 114 -5.43 -8.56 7.03
N VAL A 115 -6.72 -8.93 6.97
CA VAL A 115 -7.27 -9.99 7.81
C VAL A 115 -7.01 -11.38 7.26
N TYR A 116 -6.98 -11.51 5.92
CA TYR A 116 -6.95 -12.82 5.28
C TYR A 116 -5.64 -13.13 4.53
N MET A 117 -4.73 -12.18 4.45
CA MET A 117 -3.36 -12.47 4.06
C MET A 117 -2.54 -12.80 5.30
N ASP A 118 -1.85 -13.94 5.27
CA ASP A 118 -0.79 -14.21 6.22
C ASP A 118 0.21 -13.03 6.22
N TYR A 119 0.56 -12.52 7.41
CA TYR A 119 1.47 -11.38 7.58
C TYR A 119 2.76 -11.52 6.75
N HIS A 120 3.29 -12.73 6.62
CA HIS A 120 4.45 -13.02 5.78
C HIS A 120 4.17 -12.84 4.28
N SER A 121 2.96 -13.15 3.83
CA SER A 121 2.56 -12.94 2.44
C SER A 121 2.28 -11.46 2.14
N ALA A 122 1.69 -10.72 3.08
CA ALA A 122 1.49 -9.28 2.98
C ALA A 122 2.84 -8.55 2.99
N ALA A 123 3.74 -8.90 3.88
CA ALA A 123 5.09 -8.36 3.93
C ALA A 123 5.89 -8.65 2.66
N ARG A 124 5.83 -9.90 2.12
CA ARG A 124 6.41 -10.23 0.82
C ARG A 124 5.87 -9.39 -0.32
N THR A 125 4.58 -9.07 -0.28
CA THR A 125 3.91 -8.30 -1.33
C THR A 125 4.31 -6.83 -1.27
N MET A 126 4.34 -6.26 -0.08
CA MET A 126 4.71 -4.85 0.12
C MET A 126 6.21 -4.61 0.06
N TYR A 127 7.00 -5.55 0.54
CA TYR A 127 8.46 -5.42 0.57
C TYR A 127 9.16 -6.21 -0.55
N GLY A 128 8.43 -7.09 -1.28
CA GLY A 128 8.83 -7.83 -2.47
C GLY A 128 9.92 -8.88 -2.21
N ASP A 129 9.69 -10.11 -2.67
CA ASP A 129 10.82 -10.93 -3.12
C ASP A 129 11.49 -10.11 -4.22
N ALA A 130 12.73 -9.73 -4.01
CA ALA A 130 13.49 -8.85 -4.88
C ALA A 130 13.72 -9.49 -6.26
N LYS A 131 12.70 -9.44 -7.13
CA LYS A 131 12.95 -9.56 -8.56
C LYS A 131 13.60 -8.24 -9.01
N PRO A 132 14.58 -8.26 -9.92
CA PRO A 132 15.34 -7.07 -10.34
C PRO A 132 14.49 -5.86 -10.71
N ASP A 133 13.32 -6.09 -11.29
CA ASP A 133 12.38 -5.06 -11.75
C ASP A 133 11.74 -4.23 -10.61
N HIS A 134 11.68 -4.77 -9.38
CA HIS A 134 11.19 -4.04 -8.20
C HIS A 134 12.23 -3.11 -7.58
N HIS A 135 13.50 -3.46 -7.72
CA HIS A 135 14.59 -2.64 -7.20
C HIS A 135 14.66 -1.29 -7.92
N ASP A 136 14.50 -1.32 -9.25
CA ASP A 136 14.52 -0.12 -10.08
C ASP A 136 13.32 0.81 -9.82
N LYS A 137 12.14 0.26 -9.59
CA LYS A 137 10.93 1.05 -9.28
C LYS A 137 10.99 1.71 -7.90
N LYS A 138 11.49 0.99 -6.88
CA LYS A 138 11.73 1.56 -5.54
C LYS A 138 12.81 2.64 -5.59
N LYS A 139 13.87 2.41 -6.32
CA LYS A 139 14.94 3.39 -6.53
C LYS A 139 14.41 4.65 -7.21
N LEU A 140 13.54 4.50 -8.22
CA LEU A 140 12.89 5.62 -8.90
C LEU A 140 11.93 6.40 -7.98
N ALA A 141 11.17 5.73 -7.11
CA ALA A 141 10.30 6.40 -6.13
C ALA A 141 11.13 7.20 -5.13
N MET A 142 12.19 6.60 -4.58
CA MET A 142 13.09 7.28 -3.64
C MET A 142 13.85 8.44 -4.30
N SER A 143 14.27 8.32 -5.56
CA SER A 143 14.94 9.41 -6.28
C SER A 143 14.05 10.64 -6.50
N LYS A 144 12.73 10.51 -6.41
CA LYS A 144 11.79 11.63 -6.46
C LYS A 144 11.52 12.22 -5.08
N LEU A 145 11.52 11.39 -4.05
CA LEU A 145 11.19 11.78 -2.69
C LEU A 145 12.36 12.49 -2.00
N LEU A 146 13.56 11.94 -2.09
CA LEU A 146 14.74 12.47 -1.40
C LEU A 146 15.04 13.96 -1.71
N PRO A 147 14.95 14.44 -2.98
CA PRO A 147 15.18 15.83 -3.30
C PRO A 147 14.13 16.82 -2.73
N LEU A 148 12.98 16.33 -2.26
CA LEU A 148 11.94 17.17 -1.66
C LEU A 148 12.17 17.39 -0.16
N ILE A 149 13.02 16.59 0.47
CA ILE A 149 13.27 16.66 1.92
C ILE A 149 14.16 17.87 2.22
N ASP A 150 13.71 18.68 3.15
CA ASP A 150 14.48 19.80 3.70
C ASP A 150 15.44 19.29 4.80
N HIS A 151 16.73 19.22 4.47
CA HIS A 151 17.75 18.73 5.39
C HIS A 151 18.00 19.67 6.59
N ASP A 152 17.53 20.93 6.55
CA ASP A 152 17.60 21.83 7.69
C ASP A 152 16.56 21.49 8.78
N LYS A 153 15.56 20.66 8.43
CA LYS A 153 14.48 20.23 9.32
C LYS A 153 14.68 18.83 9.91
N ILE A 154 15.75 18.15 9.55
CA ILE A 154 16.04 16.79 10.01
C ILE A 154 17.52 16.65 10.37
N THR A 155 17.81 15.96 11.46
CA THR A 155 19.20 15.73 11.93
C THR A 155 19.93 14.59 11.21
N ILE A 156 19.30 13.97 10.24
CA ILE A 156 19.85 12.86 9.45
C ILE A 156 20.48 13.41 8.18
N ASP A 157 21.79 13.22 8.03
CA ASP A 157 22.59 13.83 6.96
C ASP A 157 22.69 12.96 5.68
N ASN A 158 22.22 11.70 5.71
CA ASN A 158 22.42 10.80 4.58
C ASN A 158 21.12 10.11 4.13
N ASP A 159 21.00 9.93 2.83
CA ASP A 159 19.83 9.32 2.18
C ASP A 159 19.50 7.92 2.68
N HIS A 160 20.52 7.14 3.05
CA HIS A 160 20.33 5.76 3.53
C HIS A 160 19.52 5.74 4.83
N ASP A 161 19.86 6.58 5.79
CA ASP A 161 19.21 6.64 7.09
C ASP A 161 17.83 7.31 6.99
N ILE A 162 17.66 8.28 6.09
CA ILE A 162 16.33 8.84 5.73
C ILE A 162 15.42 7.73 5.20
N ILE A 163 15.89 6.92 4.26
CA ILE A 163 15.12 5.79 3.73
C ILE A 163 14.81 4.76 4.84
N MET A 164 15.73 4.55 5.76
CA MET A 164 15.54 3.66 6.89
C MET A 164 14.46 4.20 7.85
N LEU A 165 14.47 5.50 8.15
CA LEU A 165 13.44 6.16 8.96
C LEU A 165 12.06 6.01 8.35
N ILE A 166 11.91 6.32 7.06
CA ILE A 166 10.65 6.15 6.32
C ILE A 166 10.19 4.69 6.40
N ARG A 167 11.09 3.73 6.22
CA ARG A 167 10.77 2.31 6.30
C ARG A 167 10.29 1.89 7.68
N VAL A 168 10.92 2.40 8.75
CA VAL A 168 10.50 2.14 10.14
C VAL A 168 9.10 2.69 10.37
N ALA A 169 8.84 3.94 9.99
CA ALA A 169 7.54 4.59 10.13
C ALA A 169 6.43 3.80 9.39
N PHE A 170 6.67 3.41 8.13
CA PHE A 170 5.72 2.60 7.36
C PHE A 170 5.52 1.20 7.93
N THR A 171 6.57 0.55 8.41
CA THR A 171 6.45 -0.79 9.01
C THR A 171 5.58 -0.73 10.26
N TRP A 172 5.79 0.28 11.10
CA TRP A 172 4.95 0.53 12.26
C TRP A 172 3.49 0.80 11.87
N PHE A 173 3.27 1.71 10.93
CA PHE A 173 1.93 2.04 10.43
C PHE A 173 1.18 0.79 9.94
N MET A 174 1.83 -0.05 9.15
CA MET A 174 1.25 -1.32 8.67
C MET A 174 0.94 -2.29 9.81
N GLN A 175 1.76 -2.32 10.86
CA GLN A 175 1.52 -3.13 12.06
C GLN A 175 0.28 -2.64 12.83
N VAL A 176 0.11 -1.34 12.94
CA VAL A 176 -1.07 -0.72 13.59
C VAL A 176 -2.34 -1.07 12.80
N LEU A 177 -2.32 -0.94 11.46
CA LEU A 177 -3.45 -1.32 10.62
C LEU A 177 -3.80 -2.81 10.72
N ALA A 178 -2.80 -3.68 10.73
CA ALA A 178 -3.01 -5.13 10.90
C ALA A 178 -3.65 -5.43 12.25
N GLY A 179 -3.20 -4.76 13.32
CA GLY A 179 -3.79 -4.86 14.65
C GLY A 179 -5.26 -4.39 14.70
N TYR A 180 -5.55 -3.23 14.10
CA TYR A 180 -6.91 -2.70 13.98
C TYR A 180 -7.86 -3.68 13.29
N TYR A 181 -7.48 -4.20 12.11
CA TYR A 181 -8.33 -5.16 11.39
C TYR A 181 -8.44 -6.52 12.09
N SER A 182 -7.39 -6.96 12.80
CA SER A 182 -7.43 -8.17 13.62
C SER A 182 -8.41 -8.02 14.80
N ALA A 183 -8.39 -6.88 15.48
CA ALA A 183 -9.30 -6.57 16.58
C ALA A 183 -10.77 -6.50 16.11
N LYS A 184 -11.03 -5.88 14.98
CA LYS A 184 -12.37 -5.77 14.36
C LYS A 184 -12.98 -7.14 14.00
N ASN A 185 -12.16 -8.18 13.86
CA ASN A 185 -12.60 -9.56 13.65
C ASN A 185 -12.92 -10.33 14.94
N THR A 186 -12.49 -9.82 16.07
CA THR A 186 -12.81 -10.32 17.39
C THR A 186 -13.71 -9.27 18.03
N ASP A 187 -14.78 -9.54 18.69
CA ASP A 187 -15.75 -8.57 19.27
C ASP A 187 -15.15 -7.38 20.08
N HIS A 188 -13.93 -6.99 19.78
CA HIS A 188 -13.19 -5.86 20.33
C HIS A 188 -13.16 -4.73 19.32
N GLU A 189 -14.08 -3.76 19.45
CA GLU A 189 -14.00 -2.52 18.68
C GLU A 189 -12.87 -1.65 19.23
N VAL A 190 -11.88 -1.38 18.40
CA VAL A 190 -10.85 -0.36 18.64
C VAL A 190 -11.31 0.92 17.94
N PRO A 191 -11.54 2.03 18.69
CA PRO A 191 -11.86 3.31 18.07
C PRO A 191 -10.76 3.77 17.11
N ILE A 192 -11.15 4.36 15.99
CA ILE A 192 -10.18 4.86 15.01
C ILE A 192 -9.28 5.97 15.60
N ASP A 193 -9.82 6.76 16.52
CA ASP A 193 -9.08 7.82 17.21
C ASP A 193 -7.92 7.26 18.06
N ASP A 194 -8.08 6.09 18.66
CA ASP A 194 -7.01 5.41 19.40
C ASP A 194 -5.91 4.95 18.44
N VAL A 195 -6.29 4.51 17.23
CA VAL A 195 -5.36 4.13 16.18
C VAL A 195 -4.57 5.34 15.68
N LYS A 196 -5.26 6.45 15.40
CA LYS A 196 -4.64 7.74 15.02
C LYS A 196 -3.68 8.23 16.10
N THR A 197 -4.09 8.17 17.36
CA THR A 197 -3.25 8.53 18.51
C THR A 197 -1.99 7.67 18.57
N SER A 198 -2.10 6.37 18.32
CA SER A 198 -0.96 5.46 18.33
C SER A 198 0.03 5.78 17.21
N VAL A 199 -0.46 6.10 16.01
CA VAL A 199 0.39 6.52 14.88
C VAL A 199 1.09 7.84 15.19
N ALA A 200 0.35 8.85 15.66
CA ALA A 200 0.90 10.15 16.04
C ALA A 200 1.98 10.04 17.12
N THR A 201 1.73 9.22 18.16
CA THR A 201 2.68 9.03 19.27
C THR A 201 4.03 8.47 18.78
N VAL A 202 4.03 7.51 17.85
CA VAL A 202 5.30 6.96 17.35
C VAL A 202 6.02 7.98 16.45
N LEU A 203 5.30 8.76 15.67
CA LEU A 203 5.92 9.85 14.90
C LEU A 203 6.52 10.91 15.82
N ASP A 204 5.86 11.24 16.94
CA ASP A 204 6.42 12.13 17.96
C ASP A 204 7.71 11.58 18.58
N TRP A 205 7.76 10.26 18.83
CA TRP A 205 9.00 9.63 19.32
C TRP A 205 10.13 9.65 18.29
N LEU A 206 9.80 9.50 17.00
CA LEU A 206 10.79 9.61 15.93
C LEU A 206 11.31 11.04 15.76
N GLU A 207 10.47 12.03 16.01
CA GLU A 207 10.80 13.45 15.91
C GLU A 207 11.61 13.97 17.12
N HIS A 208 11.17 13.63 18.31
CA HIS A 208 11.70 14.22 19.55
C HIS A 208 12.57 13.25 20.38
N GLY A 209 12.56 11.95 20.03
CA GLY A 209 13.21 10.90 20.82
C GLY A 209 12.38 10.48 22.04
N VAL A 210 12.84 9.45 22.73
CA VAL A 210 12.21 8.88 23.94
C VAL A 210 13.11 8.94 25.18
N ALA A 211 14.40 9.29 25.01
CA ALA A 211 15.36 9.44 26.10
C ALA A 211 15.28 10.85 26.70
N LYS A 212 15.47 10.92 28.05
CA LYS A 212 15.58 12.19 28.79
C LYS A 212 17.01 12.68 28.78
#